data_6da261b25f60e1b3cbb268edeaa1293a
#
_entry.id   6da261b25f60e1b3cbb268edeaa1293a
#
_cell.length_a   1.000
_cell.length_b   1.000
_cell.length_c   1.000
_cell.angle_alpha   90.00
_cell.angle_beta   90.00
_cell.angle_gamma   90.00
#
_symmetry.space_group_name_H-M   'P 1'
#
loop_
_entity.id
_entity.type
_entity.pdbx_description
1 polymer ?
#
loop_
_entity_poly.entity_id
_entity_poly.type
_entity_poly.pdbx_seq_one_letter_code
_entity_poly.pdbx_strand_id
1 'polypeptide(L)'
;MKNRFLYLPIVFVFLIVQAHAKDLKWVQRVEPTNWWTEMSQQEFQLMLNGVDLQSAEITIQSEGVTISRKVLTDNPDYVFLYLKVAKNAIHGKFNIILKKGKKTQTIVYELKQRRKGSSERKSFTEADAIYLLMPDRFANGNPANDSITGYHQGVHRNIPGARHGGDIEGIISRIPYLADLGITTLWTTPLFDNNDTQYSYHQYACSDYYKIDPRLGKNEDYLRLSEACHLNGLKLIIDVVPNHCGSSHWWMKDLPAKDWINTWPTYTSSNYRMTAWTDPHASTADLYRLTHGWFAPNMPDLNLQNPLLFDYLRQVYVFWIETANIDGMRVDTYPYNEIRTAARFIQSIRNEYPNMNVVGECWVKTPAEVAYYQSGNKNKDDFDSHLSSVMDFCLKDVFSSAFNESEGWDTGMSRFYSLYAQDFVYANPMMIMNFLDNHDIDRYSIAVKRDVRKFKMGLAMLLTARGFPQIYYGTEIMLDGIPGDYQGHRFDFPGGWPEDKRNAFTTKGRTADENEVFDYLKTLLVYRKNNTVLQSGLMKQFIPENGIYVNFRYNQTKTIMIIANNNEQEKVLDVKRFKEMIAGKTEGKEITTSKTYSLQNLISIPAKTVLIVEIK
;
A
#
# COMPACT_ATOMS: atom_id res chain seq x y z
N MET A 1 -38.15 46.27 -78.28
CA MET A 1 -37.52 45.05 -77.75
C MET A 1 -37.97 44.89 -76.31
N LYS A 2 -38.84 43.91 -76.05
CA LYS A 2 -39.49 43.69 -74.73
C LYS A 2 -38.71 42.66 -73.95
N ASN A 3 -38.08 43.03 -72.82
CA ASN A 3 -37.47 42.12 -71.88
C ASN A 3 -38.58 41.56 -70.99
N ARG A 4 -38.76 40.22 -71.03
CA ARG A 4 -39.59 39.48 -70.11
C ARG A 4 -38.72 39.00 -68.96
N PHE A 5 -38.97 39.48 -67.74
CA PHE A 5 -38.40 38.88 -66.50
C PHE A 5 -39.27 37.70 -66.08
N LEU A 6 -38.64 36.53 -66.01
CA LEU A 6 -39.23 35.32 -65.41
C LEU A 6 -39.01 35.37 -63.91
N TYR A 7 -40.07 35.38 -63.08
CA TYR A 7 -40.02 35.21 -61.68
C TYR A 7 -40.10 33.70 -61.38
N LEU A 8 -39.04 33.12 -60.82
CA LEU A 8 -39.07 31.76 -60.20
C LEU A 8 -39.45 31.88 -58.69
N PRO A 9 -40.44 31.21 -58.19
CA PRO A 9 -40.70 31.19 -56.75
C PRO A 9 -39.73 30.26 -56.07
N ILE A 10 -38.93 30.77 -55.10
CA ILE A 10 -38.10 30.00 -54.20
C ILE A 10 -39.02 29.43 -53.14
N VAL A 11 -39.27 28.11 -53.20
CA VAL A 11 -39.93 27.38 -52.15
C VAL A 11 -38.92 27.05 -51.08
N PHE A 12 -39.00 27.72 -49.91
CA PHE A 12 -38.23 27.37 -48.73
C PHE A 12 -38.86 26.11 -48.09
N VAL A 13 -38.21 24.95 -48.28
CA VAL A 13 -38.56 23.73 -47.55
C VAL A 13 -37.89 23.83 -46.16
N PHE A 14 -38.67 24.15 -45.14
CA PHE A 14 -38.24 23.99 -43.74
C PHE A 14 -38.10 22.50 -43.42
N LEU A 15 -36.88 21.98 -43.49
CA LEU A 15 -36.55 20.69 -42.88
C LEU A 15 -36.57 20.86 -41.34
N ILE A 16 -37.66 20.48 -40.71
CA ILE A 16 -37.74 20.28 -39.26
C ILE A 16 -36.89 19.05 -38.95
N VAL A 17 -35.62 19.29 -38.60
CA VAL A 17 -34.78 18.26 -37.94
C VAL A 17 -35.38 18.04 -36.56
N GLN A 18 -36.22 17.04 -36.40
CA GLN A 18 -36.55 16.50 -35.11
C GLN A 18 -35.28 15.89 -34.53
N ALA A 19 -34.55 16.69 -33.75
CA ALA A 19 -33.53 16.16 -32.86
C ALA A 19 -34.25 15.24 -31.87
N HIS A 20 -34.10 13.94 -32.07
CA HIS A 20 -34.42 12.95 -31.03
C HIS A 20 -33.48 13.26 -29.90
N ALA A 21 -33.95 14.01 -28.89
CA ALA A 21 -33.30 14.06 -27.59
C ALA A 21 -33.22 12.62 -27.10
N LYS A 22 -32.02 12.02 -27.15
CA LYS A 22 -31.77 10.79 -26.38
C LYS A 22 -32.24 11.08 -24.97
N ASP A 23 -33.18 10.31 -24.46
CA ASP A 23 -33.62 10.40 -23.07
C ASP A 23 -32.37 10.27 -22.19
N LEU A 24 -31.87 11.40 -21.71
CA LEU A 24 -30.75 11.43 -20.80
C LEU A 24 -31.17 10.65 -19.55
N LYS A 25 -30.43 9.60 -19.24
CA LYS A 25 -30.63 8.85 -18.00
C LYS A 25 -30.45 9.83 -16.83
N TRP A 26 -31.43 9.88 -15.91
CA TRP A 26 -31.34 10.75 -14.74
C TRP A 26 -30.24 10.29 -13.80
N VAL A 27 -30.09 8.97 -13.63
CA VAL A 27 -29.03 8.38 -12.84
C VAL A 27 -27.82 8.14 -13.73
N GLN A 28 -26.72 8.74 -13.37
CA GLN A 28 -25.44 8.68 -14.07
C GLN A 28 -24.48 7.71 -13.39
N ARG A 29 -24.51 7.64 -12.04
CA ARG A 29 -23.66 6.76 -11.24
C ARG A 29 -24.46 6.03 -10.16
N VAL A 30 -24.03 4.80 -9.88
CA VAL A 30 -24.55 3.93 -8.82
C VAL A 30 -23.35 3.28 -8.16
N GLU A 31 -23.09 3.60 -6.90
CA GLU A 31 -21.90 3.14 -6.19
C GLU A 31 -22.24 2.67 -4.77
N PRO A 32 -21.77 1.46 -4.37
CA PRO A 32 -20.99 0.49 -5.16
C PRO A 32 -21.79 -0.07 -6.35
N THR A 33 -21.11 -0.58 -7.37
CA THR A 33 -21.73 -1.11 -8.60
C THR A 33 -22.46 -2.44 -8.41
N ASN A 34 -22.13 -3.16 -7.35
CA ASN A 34 -22.79 -4.38 -6.84
C ASN A 34 -22.47 -4.53 -5.35
N TRP A 35 -23.20 -5.43 -4.68
CA TRP A 35 -22.89 -5.83 -3.31
C TRP A 35 -22.98 -7.35 -3.15
N TRP A 36 -22.85 -7.88 -1.94
CA TRP A 36 -22.88 -9.33 -1.68
C TRP A 36 -23.95 -9.69 -0.65
N THR A 37 -24.47 -10.90 -0.78
CA THR A 37 -25.19 -11.59 0.30
C THR A 37 -24.20 -12.07 1.37
N GLU A 38 -24.69 -12.46 2.53
CA GLU A 38 -23.88 -13.06 3.61
C GLU A 38 -22.78 -12.16 4.18
N MET A 39 -22.88 -10.84 3.99
CA MET A 39 -22.02 -9.89 4.70
C MET A 39 -22.42 -9.83 6.17
N SER A 40 -21.46 -9.70 7.09
CA SER A 40 -21.74 -9.55 8.53
C SER A 40 -22.50 -8.26 8.80
N GLN A 41 -22.15 -7.17 8.11
CA GLN A 41 -22.96 -5.96 8.04
C GLN A 41 -24.08 -6.13 7.02
N GLN A 42 -25.32 -6.33 7.51
CA GLN A 42 -26.50 -6.52 6.66
C GLN A 42 -26.97 -5.24 5.96
N GLU A 43 -26.51 -4.09 6.35
CA GLU A 43 -26.85 -2.80 5.77
C GLU A 43 -25.65 -2.22 5.01
N PHE A 44 -25.91 -1.74 3.80
CA PHE A 44 -24.91 -1.00 3.03
C PHE A 44 -25.51 0.27 2.43
N GLN A 45 -24.65 1.27 2.21
CA GLN A 45 -25.01 2.52 1.55
C GLN A 45 -24.92 2.36 0.04
N LEU A 46 -25.94 2.80 -0.69
CA LEU A 46 -25.93 2.94 -2.13
C LEU A 46 -26.03 4.41 -2.49
N MET A 47 -24.96 4.98 -3.02
CA MET A 47 -24.95 6.34 -3.56
C MET A 47 -25.51 6.33 -4.98
N LEU A 48 -26.48 7.17 -5.23
CA LEU A 48 -27.00 7.50 -6.56
C LEU A 48 -26.59 8.94 -6.88
N ASN A 49 -25.97 9.16 -8.02
CA ASN A 49 -25.71 10.50 -8.56
C ASN A 49 -26.33 10.65 -9.94
N GLY A 50 -26.85 11.83 -10.23
CA GLY A 50 -27.48 12.14 -11.52
C GLY A 50 -28.13 13.52 -11.52
N VAL A 51 -29.24 13.70 -12.19
CA VAL A 51 -29.89 15.01 -12.31
C VAL A 51 -31.14 15.10 -11.44
N ASP A 52 -31.12 15.99 -10.44
CA ASP A 52 -32.25 16.28 -9.55
C ASP A 52 -32.88 14.99 -8.96
N LEU A 53 -32.04 14.09 -8.43
CA LEU A 53 -32.50 12.78 -7.96
C LEU A 53 -33.36 12.87 -6.70
N GLN A 54 -33.23 13.91 -5.91
CA GLN A 54 -33.99 14.08 -4.66
C GLN A 54 -35.48 14.22 -4.91
N SER A 55 -35.91 14.73 -6.09
CA SER A 55 -37.31 14.85 -6.50
C SER A 55 -37.93 13.52 -6.89
N ALA A 56 -37.17 12.42 -7.00
CA ALA A 56 -37.64 11.12 -7.38
C ALA A 56 -38.20 10.34 -6.18
N GLU A 57 -39.34 9.68 -6.40
CA GLU A 57 -39.79 8.54 -5.58
C GLU A 57 -38.94 7.33 -5.96
N ILE A 58 -38.31 6.67 -4.94
CA ILE A 58 -37.41 5.54 -5.15
C ILE A 58 -37.96 4.31 -4.43
N THR A 59 -38.16 3.22 -5.15
CA THR A 59 -38.64 1.95 -4.63
C THR A 59 -37.76 0.79 -5.09
N ILE A 60 -37.78 -0.31 -4.35
CA ILE A 60 -37.06 -1.54 -4.67
C ILE A 60 -38.03 -2.68 -4.88
N GLN A 61 -37.80 -3.46 -5.94
CA GLN A 61 -38.51 -4.72 -6.21
C GLN A 61 -37.54 -5.88 -5.93
N SER A 62 -37.55 -6.36 -4.70
CA SER A 62 -36.76 -7.49 -4.23
C SER A 62 -37.41 -8.13 -3.01
N GLU A 63 -37.34 -9.46 -2.90
CA GLU A 63 -37.84 -10.19 -1.73
C GLU A 63 -36.87 -10.19 -0.55
N GLY A 64 -35.59 -9.86 -0.79
CA GLY A 64 -34.54 -9.93 0.23
C GLY A 64 -33.82 -8.61 0.51
N VAL A 65 -34.22 -7.51 -0.17
CA VAL A 65 -33.59 -6.20 0.00
C VAL A 65 -34.64 -5.13 0.24
N THR A 66 -34.43 -4.31 1.26
CA THR A 66 -35.36 -3.19 1.58
C THR A 66 -34.57 -1.91 1.77
N ILE A 67 -35.17 -0.76 1.49
CA ILE A 67 -34.64 0.54 1.87
C ILE A 67 -34.92 0.74 3.36
N SER A 68 -33.86 0.81 4.17
CA SER A 68 -34.00 1.09 5.61
C SER A 68 -34.08 2.60 5.88
N ARG A 69 -33.35 3.39 5.10
CA ARG A 69 -33.41 4.86 5.15
C ARG A 69 -32.95 5.48 3.83
N LYS A 70 -33.48 6.67 3.53
CA LYS A 70 -33.04 7.55 2.46
C LYS A 70 -32.42 8.79 3.09
N VAL A 71 -31.19 9.15 2.71
CA VAL A 71 -30.50 10.36 3.20
C VAL A 71 -30.31 11.30 2.02
N LEU A 72 -30.67 12.55 2.23
CA LEU A 72 -30.51 13.64 1.28
C LEU A 72 -29.43 14.58 1.79
N THR A 73 -28.69 15.16 0.88
CA THR A 73 -27.67 16.19 1.16
C THR A 73 -28.18 17.55 0.67
N ASP A 74 -27.35 18.56 0.80
CA ASP A 74 -27.63 19.89 0.23
C ASP A 74 -27.45 19.93 -1.30
N ASN A 75 -26.98 18.84 -1.92
CA ASN A 75 -26.88 18.71 -3.38
C ASN A 75 -28.04 17.84 -3.91
N PRO A 76 -28.99 18.41 -4.70
CA PRO A 76 -30.16 17.68 -5.19
C PRO A 76 -29.84 16.55 -6.17
N ASP A 77 -28.63 16.49 -6.70
CA ASP A 77 -28.19 15.50 -7.67
C ASP A 77 -27.72 14.19 -7.00
N TYR A 78 -27.70 14.16 -5.66
CA TYR A 78 -27.33 12.97 -4.89
C TYR A 78 -28.45 12.45 -4.02
N VAL A 79 -28.52 11.13 -3.94
CA VAL A 79 -29.35 10.39 -2.97
C VAL A 79 -28.56 9.23 -2.41
N PHE A 80 -28.52 9.11 -1.09
CA PHE A 80 -27.93 7.98 -0.40
C PHE A 80 -29.03 7.07 0.15
N LEU A 81 -29.08 5.84 -0.35
CA LEU A 81 -29.98 4.81 0.13
C LEU A 81 -29.21 3.85 1.03
N TYR A 82 -29.73 3.58 2.21
CA TYR A 82 -29.24 2.47 3.02
C TYR A 82 -30.12 1.27 2.75
N LEU A 83 -29.50 0.22 2.23
CA LEU A 83 -30.17 -0.99 1.82
C LEU A 83 -29.87 -2.10 2.82
N LYS A 84 -30.93 -2.66 3.40
CA LYS A 84 -30.82 -3.81 4.29
C LYS A 84 -31.02 -5.09 3.50
N VAL A 85 -30.02 -5.97 3.55
CA VAL A 85 -30.03 -7.31 2.95
C VAL A 85 -30.43 -8.31 4.02
N ALA A 86 -31.51 -9.03 3.81
CA ALA A 86 -31.95 -10.06 4.74
C ALA A 86 -30.96 -11.23 4.79
N LYS A 87 -30.84 -11.90 5.94
CA LYS A 87 -29.93 -13.06 6.11
C LYS A 87 -30.20 -14.19 5.13
N ASN A 88 -31.45 -14.34 4.70
CA ASN A 88 -31.88 -15.34 3.73
C ASN A 88 -32.07 -14.77 2.32
N ALA A 89 -31.54 -13.57 2.05
CA ALA A 89 -31.58 -12.99 0.71
C ALA A 89 -30.85 -13.89 -0.28
N ILE A 90 -31.45 -14.13 -1.42
CA ILE A 90 -30.84 -14.90 -2.51
C ILE A 90 -30.04 -13.94 -3.39
N HIS A 91 -28.83 -14.37 -3.78
CA HIS A 91 -28.05 -13.62 -4.76
C HIS A 91 -28.76 -13.54 -6.11
N GLY A 92 -28.57 -12.46 -6.82
CA GLY A 92 -29.21 -12.21 -8.11
C GLY A 92 -29.46 -10.72 -8.36
N LYS A 93 -30.14 -10.45 -9.46
CA LYS A 93 -30.46 -9.08 -9.88
C LYS A 93 -31.82 -8.66 -9.36
N PHE A 94 -31.94 -7.40 -8.97
CA PHE A 94 -33.22 -6.79 -8.59
C PHE A 94 -33.31 -5.36 -9.16
N ASN A 95 -34.50 -4.79 -9.14
CA ASN A 95 -34.78 -3.50 -9.73
C ASN A 95 -34.89 -2.41 -8.65
N ILE A 96 -34.18 -1.30 -8.88
CA ILE A 96 -34.38 -0.04 -8.18
C ILE A 96 -35.12 0.88 -9.15
N ILE A 97 -36.34 1.32 -8.77
CA ILE A 97 -37.22 2.10 -9.62
C ILE A 97 -37.29 3.53 -9.11
N LEU A 98 -36.91 4.47 -9.98
CA LEU A 98 -37.02 5.90 -9.73
C LEU A 98 -38.20 6.43 -10.56
N LYS A 99 -39.09 7.20 -9.93
CA LYS A 99 -40.25 7.78 -10.57
C LYS A 99 -40.30 9.29 -10.35
N LYS A 100 -40.47 10.06 -11.44
CA LYS A 100 -40.67 11.51 -11.43
C LYS A 100 -41.90 11.84 -12.25
N GLY A 101 -43.01 12.13 -11.57
CA GLY A 101 -44.29 12.33 -12.24
C GLY A 101 -44.71 11.10 -13.10
N LYS A 102 -44.79 11.28 -14.42
CA LYS A 102 -45.13 10.18 -15.36
C LYS A 102 -43.92 9.42 -15.90
N LYS A 103 -42.68 9.87 -15.61
CA LYS A 103 -41.47 9.23 -16.11
C LYS A 103 -40.93 8.24 -15.09
N THR A 104 -40.38 7.12 -15.55
CA THR A 104 -39.80 6.05 -14.71
C THR A 104 -38.44 5.66 -15.29
N GLN A 105 -37.46 5.50 -14.43
CA GLN A 105 -36.15 4.88 -14.75
C GLN A 105 -35.96 3.68 -13.84
N THR A 106 -35.53 2.56 -14.43
CA THR A 106 -35.20 1.34 -13.70
C THR A 106 -33.69 1.12 -13.75
N ILE A 107 -33.09 0.87 -12.60
CA ILE A 107 -31.70 0.44 -12.44
C ILE A 107 -31.73 -1.04 -12.06
N VAL A 108 -31.05 -1.85 -12.82
CA VAL A 108 -30.81 -3.25 -12.46
C VAL A 108 -29.56 -3.29 -11.58
N TYR A 109 -29.74 -3.71 -10.33
CA TYR A 109 -28.65 -3.84 -9.35
C TYR A 109 -28.42 -5.30 -9.00
N GLU A 110 -27.18 -5.70 -8.70
CA GLU A 110 -26.82 -7.09 -8.46
C GLU A 110 -26.31 -7.31 -7.03
N LEU A 111 -26.91 -8.29 -6.36
CA LEU A 111 -26.29 -8.95 -5.21
C LEU A 111 -25.55 -10.19 -5.69
N LYS A 112 -24.25 -10.21 -5.50
CA LYS A 112 -23.41 -11.39 -5.78
C LYS A 112 -23.44 -12.35 -4.59
N GLN A 113 -23.20 -13.61 -4.86
CA GLN A 113 -22.91 -14.56 -3.78
C GLN A 113 -21.52 -14.27 -3.23
N ARG A 114 -21.42 -14.13 -1.91
CA ARG A 114 -20.12 -13.97 -1.25
C ARG A 114 -19.30 -15.23 -1.37
N ARG A 115 -17.99 -15.08 -1.59
CA ARG A 115 -17.06 -16.22 -1.61
C ARG A 115 -17.05 -16.88 -0.23
N LYS A 116 -17.19 -18.22 -0.21
CA LYS A 116 -17.19 -19.00 1.03
C LYS A 116 -15.87 -18.80 1.77
N GLY A 117 -15.94 -18.52 3.07
CA GLY A 117 -14.76 -18.29 3.93
C GLY A 117 -14.09 -16.92 3.72
N SER A 118 -14.70 -16.00 2.96
CA SER A 118 -14.14 -14.68 2.70
C SER A 118 -13.91 -13.86 3.97
N SER A 119 -14.78 -13.94 4.97
CA SER A 119 -14.59 -13.28 6.28
C SER A 119 -13.40 -13.84 7.07
N GLU A 120 -13.04 -15.10 6.84
CA GLU A 120 -12.01 -15.83 7.58
C GLU A 120 -10.66 -15.88 6.84
N ARG A 121 -10.51 -15.06 5.80
CA ARG A 121 -9.29 -15.04 4.96
C ARG A 121 -8.03 -14.89 5.81
N LYS A 122 -6.97 -15.59 5.38
CA LYS A 122 -5.65 -15.49 5.99
C LYS A 122 -4.93 -14.28 5.44
N SER A 123 -4.48 -13.39 6.32
CA SER A 123 -3.70 -12.22 5.96
C SER A 123 -2.19 -12.48 6.04
N PHE A 124 -1.38 -11.44 5.75
CA PHE A 124 0.06 -11.48 5.99
C PHE A 124 0.35 -11.48 7.50
N THR A 125 1.51 -12.00 7.87
CA THR A 125 1.98 -12.13 9.25
C THR A 125 3.48 -11.82 9.35
N GLU A 126 4.06 -11.96 10.53
CA GLU A 126 5.52 -11.90 10.75
C GLU A 126 6.31 -12.94 9.94
N ALA A 127 5.65 -13.96 9.41
CA ALA A 127 6.27 -14.95 8.55
C ALA A 127 6.53 -14.44 7.12
N ASP A 128 5.83 -13.40 6.72
CA ASP A 128 5.86 -12.91 5.34
C ASP A 128 7.07 -12.01 5.06
N ALA A 129 7.42 -11.95 3.78
CA ALA A 129 8.31 -10.95 3.20
C ALA A 129 7.52 -10.21 2.10
N ILE A 130 7.31 -8.91 2.31
CA ILE A 130 6.51 -8.08 1.43
C ILE A 130 7.39 -7.49 0.33
N TYR A 131 6.90 -7.50 -0.92
CA TYR A 131 7.51 -6.80 -2.04
C TYR A 131 6.64 -5.62 -2.43
N LEU A 132 7.15 -4.41 -2.21
CA LEU A 132 6.51 -3.17 -2.64
C LEU A 132 6.93 -2.85 -4.07
N LEU A 133 5.97 -2.63 -4.97
CA LEU A 133 6.25 -2.15 -6.32
C LEU A 133 5.33 -1.02 -6.74
N MET A 134 5.85 -0.20 -7.66
CA MET A 134 5.07 0.80 -8.41
C MET A 134 4.72 0.21 -9.78
N PRO A 135 3.42 -0.03 -10.08
CA PRO A 135 2.99 -0.65 -11.34
C PRO A 135 3.60 0.01 -12.57
N ASP A 136 3.50 1.33 -12.65
CA ASP A 136 3.98 2.13 -13.78
C ASP A 136 5.49 2.00 -14.05
N ARG A 137 6.28 1.53 -13.07
CA ARG A 137 7.75 1.48 -13.10
C ARG A 137 8.33 0.07 -13.14
N PHE A 138 7.50 -0.95 -13.08
CA PHE A 138 7.96 -2.33 -12.92
C PHE A 138 8.05 -3.10 -14.23
N ALA A 139 6.95 -3.23 -14.96
CA ALA A 139 6.93 -3.90 -16.26
C ALA A 139 5.69 -3.51 -17.06
N ASN A 140 5.85 -3.35 -18.37
CA ASN A 140 4.79 -3.11 -19.34
C ASN A 140 4.41 -4.42 -20.02
N GLY A 141 3.21 -4.93 -19.77
CA GLY A 141 2.68 -6.15 -20.37
C GLY A 141 1.71 -5.87 -21.52
N ASN A 142 1.15 -4.66 -21.60
CA ASN A 142 0.17 -4.29 -22.61
C ASN A 142 0.39 -2.85 -23.13
N PRO A 143 1.30 -2.62 -24.08
CA PRO A 143 1.55 -1.28 -24.61
C PRO A 143 0.33 -0.56 -25.21
N ALA A 144 -0.77 -1.28 -25.48
CA ALA A 144 -1.98 -0.68 -26.04
C ALA A 144 -2.75 0.18 -25.04
N ASN A 145 -2.49 0.03 -23.72
CA ASN A 145 -3.12 0.82 -22.68
C ASN A 145 -2.27 2.00 -22.18
N ASP A 146 -1.03 2.16 -22.64
CA ASP A 146 -0.07 3.18 -22.17
C ASP A 146 -0.63 4.60 -22.24
N SER A 147 -1.46 4.88 -23.24
CA SER A 147 -2.06 6.20 -23.47
C SER A 147 -3.53 6.06 -23.85
N ILE A 148 -4.41 6.66 -23.06
CA ILE A 148 -5.86 6.57 -23.23
C ILE A 148 -6.44 7.93 -23.61
N THR A 149 -7.27 7.98 -24.66
CA THR A 149 -7.95 9.19 -25.07
C THR A 149 -8.81 9.77 -23.94
N GLY A 150 -8.66 11.07 -23.66
CA GLY A 150 -9.39 11.76 -22.59
C GLY A 150 -8.66 11.76 -21.24
N TYR A 151 -7.51 11.10 -21.13
CA TYR A 151 -6.62 11.23 -19.98
C TYR A 151 -5.58 12.33 -20.19
N HIS A 152 -5.25 13.06 -19.12
CA HIS A 152 -4.30 14.18 -19.20
C HIS A 152 -2.87 13.72 -19.48
N GLN A 153 -2.46 12.56 -18.95
CA GLN A 153 -1.12 12.02 -19.16
C GLN A 153 -1.17 10.69 -19.92
N GLY A 154 -0.38 10.62 -20.99
CA GLY A 154 0.01 9.38 -21.67
C GLY A 154 1.44 8.98 -21.28
N VAL A 155 1.98 7.97 -21.98
CA VAL A 155 3.34 7.45 -21.74
C VAL A 155 4.42 8.43 -22.25
N HIS A 156 5.42 8.70 -21.39
CA HIS A 156 6.60 9.52 -21.69
C HIS A 156 7.80 9.05 -20.84
N ARG A 157 8.35 7.88 -21.15
CA ARG A 157 9.44 7.23 -20.35
C ARG A 157 10.70 8.09 -20.13
N ASN A 158 10.97 9.06 -21.02
CA ASN A 158 12.13 9.95 -20.88
C ASN A 158 11.93 11.08 -19.86
N ILE A 159 10.74 11.21 -19.28
CA ILE A 159 10.39 12.26 -18.30
C ILE A 159 10.14 11.59 -16.96
N PRO A 160 11.03 11.74 -15.96
CA PRO A 160 10.93 11.01 -14.68
C PRO A 160 9.58 11.13 -13.95
N GLY A 161 8.94 12.30 -14.05
CA GLY A 161 7.63 12.57 -13.44
C GLY A 161 6.42 12.20 -14.29
N ALA A 162 6.61 11.67 -15.50
CA ALA A 162 5.53 11.21 -16.36
C ALA A 162 5.23 9.71 -16.16
N ARG A 163 4.23 9.22 -16.86
CA ARG A 163 3.93 7.79 -16.91
C ARG A 163 4.91 7.05 -17.81
N HIS A 164 5.28 5.84 -17.41
CA HIS A 164 6.21 5.00 -18.16
C HIS A 164 5.56 3.76 -18.77
N GLY A 165 4.29 3.47 -18.43
CA GLY A 165 3.48 2.46 -19.09
C GLY A 165 3.54 1.07 -18.47
N GLY A 166 4.17 0.90 -17.31
CA GLY A 166 4.05 -0.36 -16.55
C GLY A 166 2.60 -0.59 -16.10
N ASP A 167 2.14 -1.86 -16.07
CA ASP A 167 0.75 -2.22 -15.90
C ASP A 167 0.54 -3.55 -15.15
N ILE A 168 -0.72 -3.90 -14.88
CA ILE A 168 -1.09 -5.14 -14.19
C ILE A 168 -0.67 -6.39 -14.97
N GLU A 169 -0.76 -6.38 -16.30
CA GLU A 169 -0.34 -7.52 -17.13
C GLU A 169 1.17 -7.75 -17.03
N GLY A 170 1.94 -6.66 -17.01
CA GLY A 170 3.39 -6.71 -16.77
C GLY A 170 3.70 -7.29 -15.39
N ILE A 171 2.98 -6.88 -14.35
CA ILE A 171 3.15 -7.45 -13.00
C ILE A 171 2.85 -8.95 -13.01
N ILE A 172 1.70 -9.37 -13.56
CA ILE A 172 1.29 -10.78 -13.64
C ILE A 172 2.38 -11.61 -14.29
N SER A 173 3.00 -11.12 -15.38
CA SER A 173 4.08 -11.82 -16.09
C SER A 173 5.33 -12.05 -15.22
N ARG A 174 5.50 -11.28 -14.13
CA ARG A 174 6.67 -11.33 -13.24
C ARG A 174 6.39 -11.95 -11.87
N ILE A 175 5.15 -12.39 -11.58
CA ILE A 175 4.84 -13.10 -10.34
C ILE A 175 5.72 -14.33 -10.11
N PRO A 176 6.01 -15.19 -11.13
CA PRO A 176 6.93 -16.31 -10.93
C PRO A 176 8.35 -15.89 -10.52
N TYR A 177 8.85 -14.76 -11.04
CA TYR A 177 10.14 -14.19 -10.62
C TYR A 177 10.15 -13.79 -9.15
N LEU A 178 9.09 -13.16 -8.66
CA LEU A 178 8.95 -12.78 -7.25
C LEU A 178 8.84 -14.01 -6.34
N ALA A 179 8.09 -15.01 -6.74
CA ALA A 179 7.98 -16.28 -6.02
C ALA A 179 9.33 -17.01 -5.92
N ASP A 180 10.10 -17.04 -7.01
CA ASP A 180 11.44 -17.63 -7.09
C ASP A 180 12.46 -16.85 -6.23
N LEU A 181 12.34 -15.54 -6.14
CA LEU A 181 13.14 -14.70 -5.23
C LEU A 181 12.88 -15.04 -3.75
N GLY A 182 11.72 -15.61 -3.42
CA GLY A 182 11.33 -15.96 -2.05
C GLY A 182 10.33 -14.99 -1.41
N ILE A 183 9.75 -14.09 -2.18
CA ILE A 183 8.68 -13.20 -1.74
C ILE A 183 7.41 -14.00 -1.44
N THR A 184 6.66 -13.57 -0.45
CA THR A 184 5.40 -14.22 -0.03
C THR A 184 4.20 -13.30 -0.08
N THR A 185 4.41 -12.00 -0.25
CA THR A 185 3.33 -11.02 -0.27
C THR A 185 3.69 -9.87 -1.22
N LEU A 186 2.76 -9.51 -2.10
CA LEU A 186 2.88 -8.36 -2.98
C LEU A 186 2.08 -7.18 -2.41
N TRP A 187 2.69 -6.00 -2.38
CA TRP A 187 2.05 -4.71 -2.16
C TRP A 187 2.33 -3.81 -3.36
N THR A 188 1.30 -3.42 -4.10
CA THR A 188 1.39 -2.39 -5.13
C THR A 188 1.00 -1.03 -4.56
N THR A 189 1.60 0.06 -5.03
CA THR A 189 0.99 1.38 -4.87
C THR A 189 -0.43 1.35 -5.42
N PRO A 190 -1.32 2.33 -5.12
CA PRO A 190 -2.73 2.27 -5.52
C PRO A 190 -2.92 1.94 -7.00
N LEU A 191 -4.00 1.24 -7.34
CA LEU A 191 -4.35 0.88 -8.72
C LEU A 191 -5.55 1.67 -9.25
N PHE A 192 -6.21 2.46 -8.40
CA PHE A 192 -7.41 3.19 -8.77
C PHE A 192 -7.12 4.30 -9.79
N ASP A 193 -8.15 4.70 -10.52
CA ASP A 193 -8.07 5.73 -11.54
C ASP A 193 -7.44 7.03 -11.00
N ASN A 194 -6.47 7.58 -11.74
CA ASN A 194 -5.83 8.85 -11.42
C ASN A 194 -5.64 9.67 -12.70
N ASN A 195 -6.55 10.60 -12.96
CA ASN A 195 -6.49 11.44 -14.14
C ASN A 195 -5.93 12.85 -13.86
N ASP A 196 -4.97 12.97 -12.95
CA ASP A 196 -4.29 14.22 -12.70
C ASP A 196 -3.43 14.67 -13.88
N THR A 197 -3.20 15.99 -13.96
CA THR A 197 -2.43 16.62 -15.04
C THR A 197 -0.93 16.37 -14.91
N GLN A 198 -0.45 16.03 -13.71
CA GLN A 198 0.96 15.76 -13.41
C GLN A 198 1.08 14.60 -12.40
N TYR A 199 2.15 13.84 -12.50
CA TYR A 199 2.51 12.78 -11.57
C TYR A 199 1.46 11.68 -11.38
N SER A 200 0.52 11.51 -12.32
CA SER A 200 -0.57 10.53 -12.19
C SER A 200 -0.09 9.08 -12.07
N TYR A 201 1.18 8.81 -12.41
CA TYR A 201 1.79 7.48 -12.37
C TYR A 201 1.85 6.84 -10.97
N HIS A 202 1.85 7.64 -9.90
CA HIS A 202 1.92 7.13 -8.52
C HIS A 202 0.57 6.66 -7.96
N GLN A 203 -0.54 7.07 -8.56
CA GLN A 203 -1.94 6.69 -8.28
C GLN A 203 -2.51 7.15 -6.93
N TYR A 204 -1.78 7.88 -6.07
CA TYR A 204 -2.30 8.34 -4.76
C TYR A 204 -3.37 9.44 -4.88
N ALA A 205 -3.42 10.20 -5.96
CA ALA A 205 -4.44 11.20 -6.23
C ALA A 205 -5.64 10.58 -7.00
N CYS A 206 -6.42 9.75 -6.30
CA CYS A 206 -7.53 8.99 -6.90
C CYS A 206 -8.60 9.88 -7.52
N SER A 207 -9.02 9.59 -8.76
CA SER A 207 -10.10 10.28 -9.47
C SER A 207 -11.39 9.46 -9.60
N ASP A 208 -11.35 8.15 -9.33
CA ASP A 208 -12.53 7.27 -9.25
C ASP A 208 -12.20 6.01 -8.44
N TYR A 209 -12.85 5.84 -7.30
CA TYR A 209 -12.59 4.74 -6.36
C TYR A 209 -13.13 3.37 -6.80
N TYR A 210 -14.09 3.31 -7.74
CA TYR A 210 -14.66 2.06 -8.22
C TYR A 210 -14.10 1.62 -9.58
N LYS A 211 -13.02 2.26 -10.01
CA LYS A 211 -12.39 2.02 -11.30
C LYS A 211 -10.88 1.85 -11.16
N ILE A 212 -10.35 0.76 -11.73
CA ILE A 212 -8.91 0.64 -11.96
C ILE A 212 -8.51 1.60 -13.08
N ASP A 213 -7.34 2.25 -12.92
CA ASP A 213 -6.81 3.14 -13.96
C ASP A 213 -6.67 2.36 -15.28
N PRO A 214 -7.34 2.78 -16.37
CA PRO A 214 -7.32 2.02 -17.62
C PRO A 214 -5.94 1.93 -18.27
N ARG A 215 -4.98 2.77 -17.82
CA ARG A 215 -3.57 2.67 -18.23
C ARG A 215 -2.81 1.61 -17.43
N LEU A 216 -3.40 1.07 -16.38
CA LEU A 216 -2.89 -0.10 -15.64
C LEU A 216 -3.66 -1.36 -15.99
N GLY A 217 -4.93 -1.26 -16.42
CA GLY A 217 -5.78 -2.40 -16.73
C GLY A 217 -7.25 -2.12 -16.50
N LYS A 218 -8.03 -3.17 -16.34
CA LYS A 218 -9.47 -3.14 -16.05
C LYS A 218 -9.75 -3.65 -14.64
N ASN A 219 -10.99 -3.47 -14.17
CA ASN A 219 -11.39 -3.97 -12.85
C ASN A 219 -11.18 -5.49 -12.72
N GLU A 220 -11.43 -6.24 -13.79
CA GLU A 220 -11.24 -7.69 -13.83
C GLU A 220 -9.75 -8.09 -13.73
N ASP A 221 -8.85 -7.25 -14.19
CA ASP A 221 -7.41 -7.53 -14.15
C ASP A 221 -6.88 -7.49 -12.71
N TYR A 222 -7.52 -6.75 -11.80
CA TYR A 222 -7.14 -6.79 -10.39
C TYR A 222 -7.44 -8.16 -9.75
N LEU A 223 -8.55 -8.81 -10.11
CA LEU A 223 -8.82 -10.20 -9.70
C LEU A 223 -7.78 -11.15 -10.33
N ARG A 224 -7.47 -11.00 -11.62
CA ARG A 224 -6.44 -11.81 -12.30
C ARG A 224 -5.07 -11.70 -11.62
N LEU A 225 -4.68 -10.49 -11.20
CA LEU A 225 -3.45 -10.27 -10.43
C LEU A 225 -3.47 -11.04 -9.11
N SER A 226 -4.58 -10.97 -8.37
CA SER A 226 -4.74 -11.70 -7.11
C SER A 226 -4.67 -13.22 -7.32
N GLU A 227 -5.35 -13.73 -8.35
CA GLU A 227 -5.31 -15.15 -8.72
C GLU A 227 -3.89 -15.59 -9.08
N ALA A 228 -3.17 -14.79 -9.87
CA ALA A 228 -1.76 -15.07 -10.21
C ALA A 228 -0.86 -15.09 -8.97
N CYS A 229 -1.07 -14.16 -8.02
CA CYS A 229 -0.37 -14.17 -6.73
C CYS A 229 -0.66 -15.47 -5.98
N HIS A 230 -1.93 -15.82 -5.76
CA HIS A 230 -2.33 -16.99 -4.99
C HIS A 230 -1.84 -18.30 -5.61
N LEU A 231 -1.89 -18.44 -6.93
CA LEU A 231 -1.37 -19.62 -7.66
C LEU A 231 0.14 -19.80 -7.47
N ASN A 232 0.87 -18.73 -7.21
CA ASN A 232 2.32 -18.76 -6.94
C ASN A 232 2.66 -18.69 -5.43
N GLY A 233 1.67 -18.81 -4.55
CA GLY A 233 1.85 -18.78 -3.10
C GLY A 233 2.14 -17.40 -2.51
N LEU A 234 1.79 -16.33 -3.21
CA LEU A 234 1.87 -14.95 -2.73
C LEU A 234 0.50 -14.47 -2.26
N LYS A 235 0.50 -13.62 -1.25
CA LYS A 235 -0.65 -12.81 -0.83
C LYS A 235 -0.63 -11.46 -1.56
N LEU A 236 -1.76 -10.75 -1.56
CA LEU A 236 -1.88 -9.42 -2.16
C LEU A 236 -2.41 -8.40 -1.14
N ILE A 237 -1.69 -7.28 -0.98
CA ILE A 237 -2.07 -6.15 -0.14
C ILE A 237 -2.62 -5.02 -1.02
N ILE A 238 -3.74 -4.43 -0.60
CA ILE A 238 -4.27 -3.20 -1.17
C ILE A 238 -3.72 -1.98 -0.44
N ASP A 239 -3.35 -0.95 -1.19
CA ASP A 239 -3.01 0.36 -0.65
C ASP A 239 -4.30 1.21 -0.49
N VAL A 240 -4.53 1.71 0.71
CA VAL A 240 -5.76 2.38 1.15
C VAL A 240 -5.46 3.83 1.46
N VAL A 241 -6.07 4.75 0.71
CA VAL A 241 -5.85 6.21 0.84
C VAL A 241 -7.13 6.88 1.30
N PRO A 242 -7.42 6.94 2.62
CA PRO A 242 -8.67 7.52 3.12
C PRO A 242 -8.58 9.03 3.36
N ASN A 243 -7.38 9.60 3.42
CA ASN A 243 -7.14 10.99 3.79
C ASN A 243 -7.51 11.98 2.70
N HIS A 244 -7.26 11.68 1.43
CA HIS A 244 -7.44 12.61 0.32
C HIS A 244 -7.87 11.89 -0.95
N CYS A 245 -8.43 12.63 -1.90
CA CYS A 245 -8.62 12.20 -3.29
C CYS A 245 -7.79 13.07 -4.24
N GLY A 246 -7.88 12.84 -5.53
CA GLY A 246 -7.28 13.73 -6.54
C GLY A 246 -8.16 14.94 -6.84
N SER A 247 -7.57 16.07 -7.21
CA SER A 247 -8.29 17.24 -7.69
C SER A 247 -9.05 16.98 -9.00
N SER A 248 -8.69 15.91 -9.71
CA SER A 248 -9.38 15.41 -10.89
C SER A 248 -10.50 14.43 -10.57
N HIS A 249 -10.77 14.14 -9.30
CA HIS A 249 -11.89 13.30 -8.90
C HIS A 249 -13.21 13.92 -9.39
N TRP A 250 -14.10 13.11 -9.89
CA TRP A 250 -15.37 13.61 -10.46
C TRP A 250 -16.21 14.36 -9.42
N TRP A 251 -16.07 14.10 -8.12
CA TRP A 251 -16.67 14.89 -7.04
C TRP A 251 -16.27 16.35 -7.04
N MET A 252 -15.05 16.69 -7.50
CA MET A 252 -14.56 18.08 -7.48
C MET A 252 -15.32 18.99 -8.45
N LYS A 253 -16.11 18.42 -9.38
CA LYS A 253 -17.04 19.16 -10.25
C LYS A 253 -18.40 19.35 -9.61
N ASP A 254 -18.80 18.43 -8.72
CA ASP A 254 -20.11 18.37 -8.10
C ASP A 254 -20.01 17.54 -6.80
N LEU A 255 -19.76 18.23 -5.67
CA LEU A 255 -19.58 17.56 -4.37
C LEU A 255 -20.91 16.96 -3.85
N PRO A 256 -20.88 15.74 -3.31
CA PRO A 256 -22.08 15.11 -2.72
C PRO A 256 -22.69 15.89 -1.56
N ALA A 257 -21.86 16.61 -0.77
CA ALA A 257 -22.25 17.50 0.31
C ALA A 257 -21.18 18.58 0.48
N LYS A 258 -21.55 19.73 1.06
CA LYS A 258 -20.61 20.86 1.27
C LYS A 258 -19.44 20.52 2.18
N ASP A 259 -19.66 19.63 3.14
CA ASP A 259 -18.66 19.17 4.10
C ASP A 259 -18.02 17.83 3.68
N TRP A 260 -18.04 17.49 2.37
CA TRP A 260 -17.42 16.28 1.82
C TRP A 260 -15.89 16.35 1.85
N ILE A 261 -15.36 17.53 1.62
CA ILE A 261 -13.93 17.84 1.73
C ILE A 261 -13.71 18.98 2.74
N ASN A 262 -12.53 19.00 3.36
CA ASN A 262 -12.12 20.11 4.21
C ASN A 262 -11.65 21.28 3.33
N THR A 263 -12.30 22.43 3.49
CA THR A 263 -12.06 23.62 2.67
C THR A 263 -11.46 24.75 3.47
N TRP A 264 -10.66 25.59 2.80
CA TRP A 264 -10.00 26.76 3.36
C TRP A 264 -10.26 27.96 2.45
N PRO A 265 -10.25 29.19 2.97
CA PRO A 265 -10.41 30.41 2.14
C PRO A 265 -9.37 30.51 1.02
N THR A 266 -8.16 30.01 1.25
CA THR A 266 -7.09 29.83 0.28
C THR A 266 -6.46 28.47 0.48
N TYR A 267 -5.78 27.90 -0.53
CA TYR A 267 -5.08 26.65 -0.37
C TYR A 267 -4.21 26.65 0.89
N THR A 268 -4.45 25.67 1.73
CA THR A 268 -3.71 25.47 2.99
C THR A 268 -3.27 24.02 3.09
N SER A 269 -1.95 23.79 3.08
CA SER A 269 -1.39 22.45 3.25
C SER A 269 -1.51 21.99 4.70
N SER A 270 -1.53 20.66 4.90
CA SER A 270 -1.22 20.08 6.19
C SER A 270 0.13 20.61 6.70
N ASN A 271 0.31 20.65 8.00
CA ASN A 271 1.62 21.00 8.60
C ASN A 271 2.58 19.80 8.65
N TYR A 272 2.12 18.59 8.28
CA TYR A 272 2.88 17.34 8.25
C TYR A 272 3.55 16.96 9.58
N ARG A 273 3.02 17.44 10.73
CA ARG A 273 3.58 17.20 12.07
C ARG A 273 2.77 16.17 12.86
N MET A 274 2.88 14.92 12.44
CA MET A 274 2.17 13.77 13.05
C MET A 274 2.47 13.60 14.54
N THR A 275 3.63 14.08 15.01
CA THR A 275 4.02 14.12 16.43
C THR A 275 3.02 14.91 17.29
N ALA A 276 2.22 15.81 16.70
CA ALA A 276 1.19 16.56 17.42
C ALA A 276 0.14 15.65 18.09
N TRP A 277 -0.07 14.44 17.60
CA TRP A 277 -0.98 13.47 18.21
C TRP A 277 -0.47 12.90 19.54
N THR A 278 0.84 12.78 19.68
CA THR A 278 1.48 12.23 20.88
C THR A 278 2.01 13.30 21.82
N ASP A 279 2.01 14.56 21.37
CA ASP A 279 2.48 15.70 22.15
C ASP A 279 1.41 16.18 23.13
N PRO A 280 1.60 16.05 24.46
CA PRO A 280 0.65 16.52 25.45
C PRO A 280 0.52 18.06 25.51
N HIS A 281 1.37 18.77 24.79
CA HIS A 281 1.41 20.24 24.72
C HIS A 281 0.97 20.77 23.35
N ALA A 282 0.53 19.89 22.44
CA ALA A 282 0.12 20.29 21.09
C ALA A 282 -1.03 21.30 21.12
N SER A 283 -0.94 22.33 20.30
CA SER A 283 -2.04 23.27 20.13
C SER A 283 -3.18 22.65 19.31
N THR A 284 -4.42 23.03 19.63
CA THR A 284 -5.59 22.60 18.83
C THR A 284 -5.52 23.13 17.41
N ALA A 285 -4.92 24.30 17.18
CA ALA A 285 -4.73 24.88 15.85
C ALA A 285 -3.78 24.04 14.99
N ASP A 286 -2.72 23.49 15.56
CA ASP A 286 -1.78 22.63 14.84
C ASP A 286 -2.40 21.27 14.54
N LEU A 287 -3.13 20.68 15.48
CA LEU A 287 -3.90 19.45 15.24
C LEU A 287 -4.96 19.66 14.15
N TYR A 288 -5.67 20.78 14.18
CA TYR A 288 -6.66 21.12 13.17
C TYR A 288 -6.01 21.24 11.78
N ARG A 289 -4.86 21.93 11.68
CA ARG A 289 -4.14 22.06 10.41
C ARG A 289 -3.54 20.75 9.93
N LEU A 290 -3.08 19.87 10.84
CA LEU A 290 -2.62 18.52 10.49
C LEU A 290 -3.71 17.74 9.77
N THR A 291 -4.93 17.76 10.29
CA THR A 291 -6.03 16.86 9.93
C THR A 291 -7.02 17.44 8.91
N HIS A 292 -6.95 18.71 8.60
CA HIS A 292 -7.85 19.39 7.66
C HIS A 292 -7.09 20.11 6.55
N GLY A 293 -5.76 20.25 6.65
CA GLY A 293 -4.92 20.79 5.59
C GLY A 293 -4.77 19.79 4.45
N TRP A 294 -4.82 20.25 3.21
CA TRP A 294 -4.65 19.38 2.05
C TRP A 294 -3.25 18.78 2.01
N PHE A 295 -3.15 17.52 1.59
CA PHE A 295 -1.85 16.85 1.48
C PHE A 295 -0.96 17.49 0.42
N ALA A 296 -1.54 17.85 -0.73
CA ALA A 296 -0.88 18.60 -1.81
C ALA A 296 -1.93 19.48 -2.53
N PRO A 297 -1.53 20.46 -3.38
CA PRO A 297 -2.48 21.29 -4.11
C PRO A 297 -3.47 20.51 -4.99
N ASN A 298 -3.07 19.33 -5.45
CA ASN A 298 -3.87 18.42 -6.25
C ASN A 298 -4.45 17.24 -5.43
N MET A 299 -4.34 17.27 -4.10
CA MET A 299 -4.84 16.24 -3.20
C MET A 299 -5.71 16.87 -2.10
N PRO A 300 -6.98 17.23 -2.44
CA PRO A 300 -7.95 17.76 -1.47
C PRO A 300 -8.22 16.78 -0.35
N ASP A 301 -8.23 17.32 0.86
CA ASP A 301 -8.44 16.57 2.09
C ASP A 301 -9.92 16.16 2.24
N LEU A 302 -10.15 14.88 2.48
CA LEU A 302 -11.47 14.29 2.64
C LEU A 302 -11.93 14.39 4.10
N ASN A 303 -13.13 14.89 4.32
CA ASN A 303 -13.70 14.94 5.68
C ASN A 303 -14.25 13.58 6.11
N LEU A 304 -13.36 12.69 6.56
CA LEU A 304 -13.74 11.35 7.02
C LEU A 304 -14.72 11.37 8.22
N GLN A 305 -14.91 12.50 8.89
CA GLN A 305 -15.91 12.67 9.95
C GLN A 305 -17.34 12.79 9.38
N ASN A 306 -17.51 13.13 8.09
CA ASN A 306 -18.81 13.06 7.44
C ASN A 306 -19.27 11.59 7.34
N PRO A 307 -20.41 11.22 7.95
CA PRO A 307 -20.84 9.82 8.03
C PRO A 307 -21.14 9.18 6.67
N LEU A 308 -21.58 9.97 5.68
CA LEU A 308 -21.83 9.45 4.34
C LEU A 308 -20.54 9.13 3.60
N LEU A 309 -19.52 9.98 3.73
CA LEU A 309 -18.20 9.73 3.17
C LEU A 309 -17.50 8.56 3.88
N PHE A 310 -17.60 8.49 5.20
CA PHE A 310 -17.08 7.37 5.99
C PHE A 310 -17.62 6.02 5.48
N ASP A 311 -18.95 5.90 5.37
CA ASP A 311 -19.58 4.68 4.88
C ASP A 311 -19.22 4.39 3.41
N TYR A 312 -19.13 5.42 2.58
CA TYR A 312 -18.74 5.28 1.18
C TYR A 312 -17.31 4.71 1.07
N LEU A 313 -16.31 5.33 1.72
CA LEU A 313 -14.91 4.88 1.65
C LEU A 313 -14.74 3.48 2.27
N ARG A 314 -15.37 3.22 3.42
CA ARG A 314 -15.38 1.88 4.01
C ARG A 314 -15.87 0.83 3.00
N GLN A 315 -16.95 1.12 2.29
CA GLN A 315 -17.51 0.22 1.29
C GLN A 315 -16.64 0.08 0.03
N VAL A 316 -15.93 1.12 -0.38
CA VAL A 316 -14.92 1.03 -1.45
C VAL A 316 -13.93 -0.09 -1.15
N TYR A 317 -13.33 -0.09 0.05
CA TYR A 317 -12.31 -1.09 0.36
C TYR A 317 -12.89 -2.47 0.61
N VAL A 318 -14.06 -2.58 1.23
CA VAL A 318 -14.81 -3.85 1.32
C VAL A 318 -15.14 -4.39 -0.07
N PHE A 319 -15.57 -3.52 -0.98
CA PHE A 319 -15.85 -3.89 -2.38
C PHE A 319 -14.62 -4.49 -3.07
N TRP A 320 -13.44 -3.87 -2.93
CA TRP A 320 -12.23 -4.38 -3.56
C TRP A 320 -11.67 -5.63 -2.87
N ILE A 321 -11.81 -5.74 -1.54
CA ILE A 321 -11.45 -6.95 -0.79
C ILE A 321 -12.27 -8.14 -1.30
N GLU A 322 -13.58 -7.98 -1.52
CA GLU A 322 -14.41 -9.06 -2.06
C GLU A 322 -14.21 -9.27 -3.56
N THR A 323 -14.07 -8.20 -4.35
CA THR A 323 -13.91 -8.30 -5.81
C THR A 323 -12.59 -8.94 -6.19
N ALA A 324 -11.49 -8.45 -5.64
CA ALA A 324 -10.14 -8.88 -6.00
C ALA A 324 -9.54 -9.90 -5.03
N ASN A 325 -10.30 -10.39 -4.03
CA ASN A 325 -9.82 -11.36 -3.04
C ASN A 325 -8.53 -10.95 -2.33
N ILE A 326 -8.49 -9.73 -1.83
CA ILE A 326 -7.32 -9.11 -1.17
C ILE A 326 -7.04 -9.76 0.19
N ASP A 327 -5.77 -9.90 0.55
CA ASP A 327 -5.33 -10.59 1.77
C ASP A 327 -4.91 -9.65 2.91
N GLY A 328 -4.61 -8.39 2.62
CA GLY A 328 -4.16 -7.42 3.61
C GLY A 328 -4.29 -5.98 3.14
N MET A 329 -4.04 -5.04 4.05
CA MET A 329 -4.15 -3.61 3.78
C MET A 329 -2.88 -2.87 4.22
N ARG A 330 -2.46 -1.88 3.44
CA ARG A 330 -1.58 -0.80 3.89
C ARG A 330 -2.38 0.50 3.88
N VAL A 331 -2.35 1.25 4.96
CA VAL A 331 -3.06 2.53 5.07
C VAL A 331 -2.08 3.67 4.94
N ASP A 332 -2.25 4.42 3.86
CA ASP A 332 -1.50 5.62 3.53
C ASP A 332 -1.80 6.75 4.51
N THR A 333 -0.78 7.52 4.85
CA THR A 333 -0.92 8.79 5.60
C THR A 333 -1.88 8.69 6.81
N TYR A 334 -1.86 7.56 7.55
CA TYR A 334 -2.81 7.30 8.63
C TYR A 334 -2.95 8.45 9.64
N PRO A 335 -1.86 9.08 10.15
CA PRO A 335 -1.94 10.14 11.17
C PRO A 335 -2.43 11.51 10.64
N TYR A 336 -2.65 11.65 9.34
CA TYR A 336 -3.19 12.90 8.77
C TYR A 336 -4.71 12.99 8.90
N ASN A 337 -5.38 11.88 9.15
CA ASN A 337 -6.79 11.86 9.46
C ASN A 337 -7.04 12.25 10.93
N GLU A 338 -8.30 12.61 11.26
CA GLU A 338 -8.72 12.58 12.66
C GLU A 338 -8.61 11.13 13.16
N ILE A 339 -7.65 10.88 14.09
CA ILE A 339 -7.18 9.52 14.37
C ILE A 339 -8.24 8.61 14.98
N ARG A 340 -9.20 9.13 15.75
CA ARG A 340 -10.28 8.31 16.33
C ARG A 340 -11.27 7.88 15.26
N THR A 341 -11.51 8.73 14.26
CA THR A 341 -12.32 8.38 13.08
C THR A 341 -11.59 7.37 12.20
N ALA A 342 -10.29 7.56 11.97
CA ALA A 342 -9.45 6.60 11.26
C ALA A 342 -9.42 5.24 11.98
N ALA A 343 -9.32 5.23 13.30
CA ALA A 343 -9.39 3.99 14.10
C ALA A 343 -10.73 3.26 13.93
N ARG A 344 -11.86 4.00 14.01
CA ARG A 344 -13.20 3.43 13.74
C ARG A 344 -13.32 2.90 12.32
N PHE A 345 -12.71 3.55 11.35
CA PHE A 345 -12.68 3.11 9.96
C PHE A 345 -11.99 1.75 9.84
N ILE A 346 -10.79 1.60 10.38
CA ILE A 346 -10.06 0.32 10.40
C ILE A 346 -10.84 -0.76 11.16
N GLN A 347 -11.36 -0.41 12.35
CA GLN A 347 -12.17 -1.34 13.14
C GLN A 347 -13.39 -1.85 12.36
N SER A 348 -14.07 -0.97 11.61
CA SER A 348 -15.26 -1.34 10.82
C SER A 348 -14.95 -2.37 9.73
N ILE A 349 -13.77 -2.29 9.10
CA ILE A 349 -13.30 -3.27 8.12
C ILE A 349 -12.88 -4.57 8.82
N ARG A 350 -12.17 -4.48 9.94
CA ARG A 350 -11.78 -5.66 10.71
C ARG A 350 -12.96 -6.39 11.36
N ASN A 351 -14.06 -5.71 11.63
CA ASN A 351 -15.29 -6.37 12.07
C ASN A 351 -15.88 -7.29 10.98
N GLU A 352 -15.69 -6.94 9.70
CA GLU A 352 -16.07 -7.78 8.56
C GLU A 352 -15.02 -8.88 8.28
N TYR A 353 -13.73 -8.58 8.55
CA TYR A 353 -12.59 -9.46 8.28
C TYR A 353 -11.66 -9.55 9.52
N PRO A 354 -12.02 -10.35 10.55
CA PRO A 354 -11.31 -10.34 11.84
C PRO A 354 -9.81 -10.67 11.75
N ASN A 355 -9.42 -11.49 10.76
CA ASN A 355 -8.02 -11.90 10.55
C ASN A 355 -7.25 -10.97 9.61
N MET A 356 -7.89 -9.90 9.09
CA MET A 356 -7.22 -8.95 8.20
C MET A 356 -6.14 -8.17 8.94
N ASN A 357 -4.89 -8.32 8.53
CA ASN A 357 -3.81 -7.48 8.98
C ASN A 357 -3.77 -6.17 8.20
N VAL A 358 -3.53 -5.10 8.94
CA VAL A 358 -3.47 -3.74 8.44
C VAL A 358 -2.17 -3.12 8.90
N VAL A 359 -1.33 -2.70 7.96
CA VAL A 359 -0.13 -1.94 8.27
C VAL A 359 -0.38 -0.45 8.01
N GLY A 360 -0.18 0.38 9.03
CA GLY A 360 -0.34 1.84 8.92
C GLY A 360 0.99 2.53 8.63
N GLU A 361 0.95 3.48 7.70
CA GLU A 361 2.05 4.42 7.53
C GLU A 361 1.94 5.51 8.58
N CYS A 362 2.83 5.43 9.57
CA CYS A 362 2.98 6.40 10.65
C CYS A 362 4.44 6.87 10.64
N TRP A 363 4.73 7.91 9.84
CA TRP A 363 6.11 8.37 9.63
C TRP A 363 6.56 9.29 10.77
N VAL A 364 6.84 8.68 11.90
CA VAL A 364 7.36 9.34 13.11
C VAL A 364 8.77 8.85 13.43
N LYS A 365 9.45 9.51 14.35
CA LYS A 365 10.92 9.41 14.50
C LYS A 365 11.38 8.66 15.74
N THR A 366 10.50 8.28 16.64
CA THR A 366 10.86 7.56 17.87
C THR A 366 10.04 6.30 18.05
N PRO A 367 10.60 5.23 18.65
CA PRO A 367 9.85 4.00 18.93
C PRO A 367 8.58 4.23 19.76
N ALA A 368 8.59 5.18 20.69
CA ALA A 368 7.42 5.52 21.50
C ALA A 368 6.27 6.09 20.65
N GLU A 369 6.57 6.95 19.67
CA GLU A 369 5.58 7.51 18.75
C GLU A 369 5.06 6.43 17.78
N VAL A 370 5.94 5.55 17.27
CA VAL A 370 5.52 4.42 16.40
C VAL A 370 4.59 3.48 17.17
N ALA A 371 4.97 3.14 18.41
CA ALA A 371 4.22 2.24 19.28
C ALA A 371 2.82 2.79 19.61
N TYR A 372 2.66 4.10 19.72
CA TYR A 372 1.36 4.75 19.94
C TYR A 372 0.31 4.32 18.92
N TYR A 373 0.72 4.11 17.65
CA TYR A 373 -0.17 3.69 16.56
C TYR A 373 -0.33 2.17 16.43
N GLN A 374 0.38 1.34 17.20
CA GLN A 374 0.18 -0.10 17.14
C GLN A 374 -1.03 -0.53 17.98
N SER A 375 -1.94 -1.30 17.39
CA SER A 375 -3.10 -1.86 18.10
C SER A 375 -2.69 -2.71 19.30
N GLY A 376 -3.45 -2.58 20.38
CA GLY A 376 -3.20 -3.27 21.65
C GLY A 376 -2.18 -2.59 22.54
N ASN A 377 -1.61 -1.47 22.15
CA ASN A 377 -0.77 -0.66 23.03
C ASN A 377 -1.62 0.05 24.08
N LYS A 378 -1.07 0.18 25.29
CA LYS A 378 -1.75 0.87 26.43
C LYS A 378 -1.39 2.35 26.42
N ASN A 379 -2.04 3.11 25.54
CA ASN A 379 -1.89 4.55 25.46
C ASN A 379 -2.59 5.26 26.63
N LYS A 380 -2.02 6.38 27.11
CA LYS A 380 -2.57 7.12 28.26
C LYS A 380 -3.94 7.77 28.01
N ASP A 381 -4.29 8.00 26.74
CA ASP A 381 -5.54 8.58 26.28
C ASP A 381 -6.55 7.53 25.79
N ASP A 382 -6.30 6.25 26.11
CA ASP A 382 -7.09 5.07 25.70
C ASP A 382 -7.28 4.94 24.17
N PHE A 383 -6.40 5.56 23.38
CA PHE A 383 -6.41 5.43 21.93
C PHE A 383 -5.92 4.04 21.49
N ASP A 384 -6.70 3.37 20.67
CA ASP A 384 -6.29 2.19 19.89
C ASP A 384 -6.57 2.44 18.40
N SER A 385 -5.55 2.40 17.59
CA SER A 385 -5.64 2.63 16.15
C SER A 385 -6.33 1.50 15.38
N HIS A 386 -6.42 0.32 15.95
CA HIS A 386 -6.77 -0.95 15.31
C HIS A 386 -5.83 -1.36 14.16
N LEU A 387 -4.67 -0.71 14.00
CA LEU A 387 -3.61 -1.13 13.09
C LEU A 387 -2.85 -2.31 13.71
N SER A 388 -2.96 -3.50 13.14
CA SER A 388 -2.22 -4.67 13.63
C SER A 388 -0.71 -4.51 13.47
N SER A 389 -0.28 -3.71 12.50
CA SER A 389 1.12 -3.44 12.16
C SER A 389 1.36 -1.97 11.88
N VAL A 390 2.60 -1.52 12.07
CA VAL A 390 3.08 -0.19 11.75
C VAL A 390 4.42 -0.26 11.03
N MET A 391 4.77 0.77 10.25
CA MET A 391 6.04 0.86 9.52
C MET A 391 7.14 1.38 10.43
N ASP A 392 8.32 0.70 10.46
CA ASP A 392 9.46 1.06 11.32
C ASP A 392 10.40 2.06 10.65
N PHE A 393 9.99 3.33 10.63
CA PHE A 393 10.86 4.42 10.16
C PHE A 393 12.09 4.63 11.05
N CYS A 394 12.01 4.24 12.34
CA CYS A 394 13.14 4.35 13.25
C CYS A 394 14.27 3.38 12.87
N LEU A 395 13.95 2.11 12.61
CA LEU A 395 14.94 1.12 12.18
C LEU A 395 15.47 1.45 10.78
N LYS A 396 14.62 1.97 9.88
CA LYS A 396 15.02 2.47 8.56
C LYS A 396 16.12 3.55 8.69
N ASP A 397 15.96 4.50 9.61
CA ASP A 397 16.98 5.56 9.83
C ASP A 397 18.29 4.98 10.38
N VAL A 398 18.23 3.92 11.22
CA VAL A 398 19.42 3.18 11.68
C VAL A 398 20.12 2.48 10.51
N PHE A 399 19.40 1.81 9.60
CA PHE A 399 20.00 1.20 8.41
C PHE A 399 20.71 2.22 7.52
N SER A 400 20.16 3.42 7.41
CA SER A 400 20.72 4.47 6.54
C SER A 400 22.01 5.09 7.09
N SER A 401 22.23 5.03 8.41
CA SER A 401 23.34 5.72 9.08
C SER A 401 24.43 4.79 9.60
N ALA A 402 24.04 3.72 10.30
CA ALA A 402 24.96 2.93 11.14
C ALA A 402 26.19 2.39 10.39
N PHE A 403 26.05 1.91 9.16
CA PHE A 403 27.16 1.34 8.39
C PHE A 403 28.12 2.38 7.81
N ASN A 404 27.75 3.67 7.83
CA ASN A 404 28.56 4.79 7.35
C ASN A 404 29.30 5.53 8.47
N GLU A 405 28.90 5.30 9.71
CA GLU A 405 29.45 5.98 10.87
C GLU A 405 30.66 5.25 11.44
N SER A 406 31.55 6.00 12.08
CA SER A 406 32.55 5.44 12.98
C SER A 406 31.87 4.95 14.26
N GLU A 407 32.42 3.88 14.84
CA GLU A 407 31.91 3.35 16.10
C GLU A 407 32.08 4.36 17.23
N GLY A 408 31.01 4.54 18.02
CA GLY A 408 30.97 5.47 19.13
C GLY A 408 29.88 5.10 20.13
N TRP A 409 29.66 5.95 21.11
CA TRP A 409 28.65 5.71 22.15
C TRP A 409 27.23 5.57 21.57
N ASP A 410 26.85 6.47 20.64
CA ASP A 410 25.52 6.54 20.01
C ASP A 410 25.59 6.39 18.48
N THR A 411 26.71 5.90 17.93
CA THR A 411 26.95 5.78 16.49
C THR A 411 27.38 4.38 16.11
N GLY A 412 27.34 4.08 14.82
CA GLY A 412 27.71 2.77 14.31
C GLY A 412 26.77 1.66 14.79
N MET A 413 27.32 0.56 15.23
CA MET A 413 26.54 -0.61 15.67
C MET A 413 25.74 -0.36 16.95
N SER A 414 26.12 0.63 17.77
CA SER A 414 25.38 1.01 18.97
C SER A 414 23.95 1.49 18.66
N ARG A 415 23.70 1.99 17.46
CA ARG A 415 22.35 2.41 17.03
C ARG A 415 21.37 1.23 16.99
N PHE A 416 21.79 0.09 16.45
CA PHE A 416 20.94 -1.13 16.45
C PHE A 416 20.64 -1.59 17.86
N TYR A 417 21.67 -1.67 18.72
CA TYR A 417 21.49 -2.07 20.10
C TYR A 417 20.50 -1.16 20.84
N SER A 418 20.69 0.16 20.75
CA SER A 418 19.88 1.14 21.45
C SER A 418 18.44 1.19 20.92
N LEU A 419 18.23 0.93 19.63
CA LEU A 419 16.89 0.86 19.06
C LEU A 419 16.14 -0.37 19.56
N TYR A 420 16.71 -1.56 19.44
CA TYR A 420 16.06 -2.80 19.88
C TYR A 420 15.88 -2.86 21.41
N ALA A 421 16.71 -2.16 22.19
CA ALA A 421 16.52 -2.02 23.62
C ALA A 421 15.21 -1.31 23.99
N GLN A 422 14.58 -0.61 23.04
CA GLN A 422 13.29 0.07 23.22
C GLN A 422 12.09 -0.77 22.78
N ASP A 423 12.27 -2.00 22.33
CA ASP A 423 11.15 -2.86 21.89
C ASP A 423 10.09 -3.10 22.98
N PHE A 424 10.40 -2.80 24.25
CA PHE A 424 9.44 -2.88 25.36
C PHE A 424 8.26 -1.90 25.25
N VAL A 425 8.35 -0.87 24.39
CA VAL A 425 7.27 0.11 24.20
C VAL A 425 6.15 -0.42 23.29
N TYR A 426 6.44 -1.42 22.45
CA TYR A 426 5.49 -1.99 21.50
C TYR A 426 4.59 -3.04 22.13
N ALA A 427 3.32 -3.04 21.75
CA ALA A 427 2.40 -4.13 22.11
C ALA A 427 2.87 -5.47 21.53
N ASN A 428 3.35 -5.48 20.29
CA ASN A 428 3.90 -6.65 19.61
C ASN A 428 5.02 -6.26 18.64
N PRO A 429 6.30 -6.31 19.04
CA PRO A 429 7.43 -5.96 18.16
C PRO A 429 7.59 -6.89 16.96
N MET A 430 6.96 -8.09 16.97
CA MET A 430 6.98 -9.00 15.81
C MET A 430 6.05 -8.56 14.69
N MET A 431 5.09 -7.69 14.98
CA MET A 431 4.14 -7.13 13.99
C MET A 431 4.53 -5.71 13.58
N ILE A 432 5.82 -5.47 13.34
CA ILE A 432 6.35 -4.21 12.82
C ILE A 432 6.96 -4.47 11.45
N MET A 433 6.62 -3.66 10.45
CA MET A 433 7.14 -3.77 9.09
C MET A 433 8.46 -3.00 8.96
N ASN A 434 9.55 -3.74 8.76
CA ASN A 434 10.89 -3.20 8.59
C ASN A 434 11.22 -3.03 7.10
N PHE A 435 12.00 -1.99 6.76
CA PHE A 435 12.41 -1.72 5.38
C PHE A 435 13.72 -0.94 5.32
N LEU A 436 14.43 -1.06 4.21
CA LEU A 436 15.64 -0.28 3.91
C LEU A 436 15.30 1.01 3.16
N ASP A 437 14.39 0.90 2.21
CA ASP A 437 13.87 1.96 1.37
C ASP A 437 12.41 1.69 0.96
N ASN A 438 11.76 2.72 0.40
CA ASN A 438 10.44 2.63 -0.20
C ASN A 438 10.31 3.69 -1.31
N HIS A 439 9.11 3.88 -1.84
CA HIS A 439 8.84 4.80 -2.94
C HIS A 439 8.88 6.31 -2.57
N ASP A 440 9.03 6.65 -1.28
CA ASP A 440 9.00 8.03 -0.77
C ASP A 440 10.33 8.52 -0.21
N ILE A 441 11.36 7.68 -0.21
CA ILE A 441 12.68 7.99 0.33
C ILE A 441 13.79 7.53 -0.62
N ASP A 442 15.00 8.05 -0.39
CA ASP A 442 16.19 7.65 -1.14
C ASP A 442 16.38 6.14 -1.18
N ARG A 443 16.80 5.62 -2.32
CA ARG A 443 17.21 4.21 -2.46
C ARG A 443 18.28 3.86 -1.45
N TYR A 444 18.23 2.65 -0.91
CA TYR A 444 19.22 2.19 0.05
C TYR A 444 20.65 2.13 -0.54
N SER A 445 20.79 1.90 -1.84
CA SER A 445 22.06 2.02 -2.57
C SER A 445 22.74 3.38 -2.35
N ILE A 446 21.94 4.46 -2.37
CA ILE A 446 22.41 5.84 -2.11
C ILE A 446 22.86 5.96 -0.64
N ALA A 447 22.01 5.50 0.29
CA ALA A 447 22.28 5.60 1.73
C ALA A 447 23.60 4.95 2.13
N VAL A 448 23.97 3.82 1.52
CA VAL A 448 25.24 3.11 1.76
C VAL A 448 26.35 3.48 0.77
N LYS A 449 26.21 4.59 0.03
CA LYS A 449 27.21 5.11 -0.91
C LYS A 449 27.60 4.10 -2.01
N ARG A 450 26.64 3.29 -2.46
CA ARG A 450 26.79 2.24 -3.48
C ARG A 450 27.85 1.16 -3.13
N ASP A 451 28.18 0.98 -1.84
CA ASP A 451 29.09 -0.08 -1.37
C ASP A 451 28.29 -1.39 -1.25
N VAL A 452 28.57 -2.36 -2.12
CA VAL A 452 27.91 -3.67 -2.17
C VAL A 452 28.02 -4.41 -0.84
N ARG A 453 29.16 -4.29 -0.11
CA ARG A 453 29.35 -4.93 1.19
C ARG A 453 28.37 -4.38 2.22
N LYS A 454 28.28 -3.04 2.34
CA LYS A 454 27.32 -2.37 3.24
C LYS A 454 25.88 -2.65 2.85
N PHE A 455 25.59 -2.72 1.54
CA PHE A 455 24.27 -3.07 1.04
C PHE A 455 23.85 -4.48 1.50
N LYS A 456 24.74 -5.46 1.36
CA LYS A 456 24.53 -6.83 1.86
C LYS A 456 24.39 -6.88 3.40
N MET A 457 25.15 -6.06 4.13
CA MET A 457 24.97 -5.93 5.59
C MET A 457 23.54 -5.48 5.93
N GLY A 458 23.02 -4.49 5.23
CA GLY A 458 21.64 -4.04 5.42
C GLY A 458 20.62 -5.13 5.14
N LEU A 459 20.75 -5.86 4.04
CA LEU A 459 19.88 -7.00 3.71
C LEU A 459 19.92 -8.09 4.78
N ALA A 460 21.11 -8.44 5.26
CA ALA A 460 21.29 -9.42 6.32
C ALA A 460 20.58 -9.00 7.62
N MET A 461 20.80 -7.77 8.05
CA MET A 461 20.20 -7.23 9.27
C MET A 461 18.69 -7.06 9.13
N LEU A 462 18.18 -6.66 7.95
CA LEU A 462 16.75 -6.57 7.68
C LEU A 462 16.06 -7.94 7.81
N LEU A 463 16.62 -8.97 7.16
CA LEU A 463 15.99 -10.29 7.09
C LEU A 463 16.15 -11.13 8.36
N THR A 464 17.02 -10.71 9.26
CA THR A 464 17.20 -11.32 10.60
C THR A 464 16.60 -10.47 11.74
N ALA A 465 16.13 -9.26 11.45
CA ALA A 465 15.47 -8.40 12.42
C ALA A 465 14.19 -9.06 13.02
N ARG A 466 13.74 -8.53 14.17
CA ARG A 466 12.38 -8.78 14.64
C ARG A 466 11.38 -8.11 13.69
N GLY A 467 10.11 -8.54 13.66
CA GLY A 467 9.13 -8.05 12.71
C GLY A 467 9.24 -8.73 11.33
N PHE A 468 8.68 -8.12 10.30
CA PHE A 468 8.67 -8.67 8.95
C PHE A 468 9.23 -7.66 7.93
N PRO A 469 9.98 -8.15 6.93
CA PRO A 469 10.66 -7.27 5.97
C PRO A 469 9.74 -6.82 4.84
N GLN A 470 9.93 -5.57 4.39
CA GLN A 470 9.48 -5.07 3.10
C GLN A 470 10.70 -4.80 2.22
N ILE A 471 10.66 -5.32 1.01
CA ILE A 471 11.64 -5.10 -0.06
C ILE A 471 10.99 -4.20 -1.12
N TYR A 472 11.63 -3.10 -1.45
CA TYR A 472 11.16 -2.22 -2.53
C TYR A 472 11.66 -2.74 -3.88
N TYR A 473 10.85 -2.69 -4.95
CA TYR A 473 11.25 -3.21 -6.27
C TYR A 473 12.61 -2.64 -6.70
N GLY A 474 13.45 -3.52 -7.23
CA GLY A 474 14.81 -3.18 -7.63
C GLY A 474 15.85 -3.23 -6.51
N THR A 475 15.48 -3.37 -5.23
CA THR A 475 16.43 -3.59 -4.12
C THR A 475 17.22 -4.89 -4.34
N GLU A 476 16.59 -5.91 -4.93
CA GLU A 476 17.24 -7.19 -5.26
C GLU A 476 18.36 -7.09 -6.30
N ILE A 477 18.41 -6.00 -7.04
CA ILE A 477 19.47 -5.69 -8.01
C ILE A 477 20.23 -4.42 -7.64
N MET A 478 20.13 -3.98 -6.39
CA MET A 478 20.78 -2.75 -5.91
C MET A 478 20.46 -1.54 -6.81
N LEU A 479 19.20 -1.43 -7.30
CA LEU A 479 18.79 -0.36 -8.21
C LEU A 479 19.15 1.00 -7.61
N ASP A 480 19.81 1.82 -8.43
CA ASP A 480 20.31 3.13 -8.03
C ASP A 480 19.21 4.19 -8.05
N GLY A 481 19.54 5.40 -7.60
CA GLY A 481 18.66 6.56 -7.59
C GLY A 481 19.44 7.86 -7.65
N ILE A 482 18.72 8.98 -7.57
CA ILE A 482 19.28 10.33 -7.49
C ILE A 482 19.03 10.86 -6.08
N PRO A 483 20.09 11.19 -5.30
CA PRO A 483 19.93 11.65 -3.93
C PRO A 483 19.03 12.89 -3.83
N GLY A 484 18.01 12.84 -2.94
CA GLY A 484 17.10 13.95 -2.69
C GLY A 484 16.16 14.29 -3.85
N ASP A 485 16.14 13.50 -4.92
CA ASP A 485 15.21 13.65 -6.03
C ASP A 485 14.07 12.64 -5.89
N TYR A 486 12.88 13.13 -5.61
CA TYR A 486 11.68 12.32 -5.41
C TYR A 486 11.35 11.44 -6.64
N GLN A 487 11.64 11.90 -7.86
CA GLN A 487 11.47 11.12 -9.08
C GLN A 487 12.62 10.13 -9.29
N GLY A 488 13.81 10.49 -8.81
CA GLY A 488 15.02 9.67 -8.89
C GLY A 488 14.98 8.39 -8.05
N HIS A 489 14.04 8.27 -7.11
CA HIS A 489 13.85 7.02 -6.33
C HIS A 489 13.01 5.97 -7.08
N ARG A 490 12.40 6.35 -8.21
CA ARG A 490 11.34 5.61 -8.91
C ARG A 490 11.73 5.25 -10.34
N PHE A 491 13.00 4.87 -10.55
CA PHE A 491 13.49 4.42 -11.85
C PHE A 491 12.79 3.14 -12.29
N ASP A 492 12.67 2.96 -13.62
CA ASP A 492 12.15 1.74 -14.21
C ASP A 492 13.00 0.53 -13.83
N PHE A 493 12.33 -0.61 -13.62
CA PHE A 493 13.03 -1.88 -13.49
C PHE A 493 13.61 -2.30 -14.85
N PRO A 494 14.94 -2.50 -14.98
CA PRO A 494 15.56 -2.80 -16.27
C PRO A 494 15.09 -4.16 -16.83
N GLY A 495 14.52 -4.15 -18.02
CA GLY A 495 13.92 -5.33 -18.66
C GLY A 495 12.41 -5.43 -18.47
N GLY A 496 11.78 -4.37 -17.92
CA GLY A 496 10.34 -4.27 -17.82
C GLY A 496 9.67 -3.92 -19.14
N TRP A 497 10.41 -3.38 -20.11
CA TRP A 497 9.90 -2.97 -21.42
C TRP A 497 10.60 -3.72 -22.56
N PRO A 498 9.92 -4.00 -23.69
CA PRO A 498 10.52 -4.70 -24.81
C PRO A 498 11.76 -4.02 -25.41
N GLU A 499 11.81 -2.67 -25.36
CA GLU A 499 12.93 -1.87 -25.90
C GLU A 499 14.12 -1.74 -24.96
N ASP A 500 14.05 -2.27 -23.74
CA ASP A 500 15.14 -2.18 -22.78
C ASP A 500 16.40 -2.91 -23.27
N LYS A 501 17.54 -2.24 -23.18
CA LYS A 501 18.84 -2.77 -23.64
C LYS A 501 19.32 -3.98 -22.86
N ARG A 502 18.81 -4.18 -21.63
CA ARG A 502 19.13 -5.31 -20.77
C ARG A 502 17.89 -5.76 -19.99
N ASN A 503 17.91 -7.00 -19.54
CA ASN A 503 16.80 -7.58 -18.79
C ASN A 503 17.31 -8.10 -17.43
N ALA A 504 17.19 -7.31 -16.38
CA ALA A 504 17.64 -7.66 -15.04
C ALA A 504 16.75 -8.72 -14.33
N PHE A 505 15.61 -9.10 -14.91
CA PHE A 505 14.87 -10.29 -14.46
C PHE A 505 15.66 -11.59 -14.71
N THR A 506 16.71 -11.54 -15.52
CA THR A 506 17.53 -12.70 -15.86
C THR A 506 18.98 -12.52 -15.38
N THR A 507 19.64 -13.65 -15.03
CA THR A 507 21.05 -13.64 -14.61
C THR A 507 21.98 -13.02 -15.67
N LYS A 508 21.70 -13.24 -16.97
CA LYS A 508 22.51 -12.68 -18.06
C LYS A 508 22.37 -11.16 -18.23
N GLY A 509 21.22 -10.62 -17.84
CA GLY A 509 20.95 -9.18 -17.94
C GLY A 509 21.37 -8.38 -16.71
N ARG A 510 21.75 -9.04 -15.63
CA ARG A 510 22.31 -8.42 -14.43
C ARG A 510 23.82 -8.25 -14.54
N THR A 511 24.37 -7.20 -13.93
CA THR A 511 25.81 -7.05 -13.72
C THR A 511 26.33 -8.07 -12.68
N ALA A 512 27.66 -8.14 -12.49
CA ALA A 512 28.24 -9.01 -11.47
C ALA A 512 27.74 -8.66 -10.06
N ASP A 513 27.76 -7.36 -9.70
CA ASP A 513 27.30 -6.88 -8.40
C ASP A 513 25.78 -7.11 -8.19
N GLU A 514 24.96 -6.88 -9.24
CA GLU A 514 23.54 -7.15 -9.19
C GLU A 514 23.24 -8.66 -9.00
N ASN A 515 23.99 -9.54 -9.64
CA ASN A 515 23.86 -10.99 -9.41
C ASN A 515 24.29 -11.37 -8.00
N GLU A 516 25.40 -10.80 -7.49
CA GLU A 516 25.86 -11.05 -6.12
C GLU A 516 24.78 -10.65 -5.09
N VAL A 517 24.19 -9.46 -5.25
CA VAL A 517 23.13 -8.96 -4.36
C VAL A 517 21.86 -9.81 -4.48
N PHE A 518 21.47 -10.14 -5.71
CA PHE A 518 20.28 -10.97 -5.97
C PHE A 518 20.37 -12.35 -5.33
N ASP A 519 21.49 -13.04 -5.54
CA ASP A 519 21.71 -14.39 -5.02
C ASP A 519 21.80 -14.38 -3.48
N TYR A 520 22.41 -13.35 -2.92
CA TYR A 520 22.48 -13.13 -1.49
C TYR A 520 21.09 -12.91 -0.89
N LEU A 521 20.31 -11.98 -1.45
CA LEU A 521 18.95 -11.70 -1.00
C LEU A 521 18.04 -12.93 -1.12
N LYS A 522 18.07 -13.61 -2.28
CA LYS A 522 17.30 -14.84 -2.51
C LYS A 522 17.61 -15.90 -1.47
N THR A 523 18.90 -16.12 -1.18
CA THR A 523 19.33 -17.09 -0.16
C THR A 523 18.72 -16.77 1.20
N LEU A 524 18.74 -15.50 1.60
CA LEU A 524 18.20 -15.06 2.88
C LEU A 524 16.68 -15.14 2.94
N LEU A 525 15.98 -14.74 1.88
CA LEU A 525 14.51 -14.80 1.79
C LEU A 525 14.01 -16.26 1.84
N VAL A 526 14.63 -17.14 1.07
CA VAL A 526 14.29 -18.57 1.05
C VAL A 526 14.61 -19.20 2.42
N TYR A 527 15.74 -18.83 3.04
CA TYR A 527 16.06 -19.33 4.38
C TYR A 527 15.02 -18.85 5.40
N ARG A 528 14.66 -17.56 5.42
CA ARG A 528 13.64 -16.99 6.32
C ARG A 528 12.28 -17.67 6.12
N LYS A 529 11.84 -17.83 4.87
CA LYS A 529 10.56 -18.48 4.51
C LYS A 529 10.43 -19.87 5.13
N ASN A 530 11.54 -20.62 5.24
CA ASN A 530 11.58 -21.99 5.72
C ASN A 530 11.98 -22.13 7.21
N ASN A 531 12.19 -21.02 7.92
CA ASN A 531 12.69 -21.07 9.31
C ASN A 531 11.93 -20.13 10.24
N THR A 532 11.03 -20.70 11.03
CA THR A 532 10.20 -19.97 12.00
C THR A 532 11.00 -19.16 13.02
N VAL A 533 12.25 -19.55 13.29
CA VAL A 533 13.14 -18.81 14.21
C VAL A 533 13.41 -17.38 13.75
N LEU A 534 13.46 -17.11 12.43
CA LEU A 534 13.59 -15.75 11.88
C LEU A 534 12.24 -15.03 11.73
N GLN A 535 11.13 -15.77 11.75
CA GLN A 535 9.78 -15.23 11.66
C GLN A 535 9.30 -14.77 13.04
N SER A 536 9.07 -15.71 13.95
CA SER A 536 8.47 -15.50 15.29
C SER A 536 9.41 -15.82 16.47
N GLY A 537 10.68 -16.15 16.21
CA GLY A 537 11.65 -16.46 17.26
C GLY A 537 11.98 -15.25 18.14
N LEU A 538 12.34 -15.52 19.38
CA LEU A 538 12.81 -14.52 20.33
C LEU A 538 14.15 -13.91 19.88
N MET A 539 14.46 -12.75 20.41
CA MET A 539 15.72 -12.05 20.17
C MET A 539 16.50 -11.88 21.48
N LYS A 540 17.82 -12.06 21.41
CA LYS A 540 18.75 -11.65 22.46
C LYS A 540 19.90 -10.88 21.80
N GLN A 541 20.27 -9.76 22.36
CA GLN A 541 21.36 -8.92 21.84
C GLN A 541 22.45 -8.69 22.88
N PHE A 542 23.64 -8.44 22.40
CA PHE A 542 24.81 -8.12 23.21
C PHE A 542 25.30 -6.71 22.86
N ILE A 543 25.76 -5.96 23.86
CA ILE A 543 26.32 -4.61 23.66
C ILE A 543 27.45 -4.69 22.62
N PRO A 544 27.45 -3.83 21.58
CA PRO A 544 28.53 -3.82 20.60
C PRO A 544 29.90 -3.53 21.22
N GLU A 545 30.92 -4.23 20.75
CA GLU A 545 32.31 -4.03 21.16
C GLU A 545 33.21 -4.03 19.95
N ASN A 546 34.18 -3.09 19.89
CA ASN A 546 35.16 -2.99 18.82
C ASN A 546 34.56 -2.97 17.40
N GLY A 547 33.39 -2.35 17.23
CA GLY A 547 32.68 -2.29 15.95
C GLY A 547 32.03 -3.60 15.51
N ILE A 548 31.87 -4.53 16.44
CA ILE A 548 31.16 -5.79 16.23
C ILE A 548 29.87 -5.77 17.05
N TYR A 549 28.75 -6.03 16.39
CA TYR A 549 27.44 -6.23 17.03
C TYR A 549 27.01 -7.69 16.89
N VAL A 550 26.60 -8.30 17.99
CA VAL A 550 26.11 -9.68 18.02
C VAL A 550 24.71 -9.72 18.60
N ASN A 551 23.81 -10.37 17.88
CA ASN A 551 22.50 -10.73 18.38
C ASN A 551 22.13 -12.16 17.98
N PHE A 552 21.11 -12.69 18.62
CA PHE A 552 20.60 -14.04 18.40
C PHE A 552 19.12 -13.98 18.11
N ARG A 553 18.68 -14.81 17.16
CA ARG A 553 17.29 -15.22 17.00
C ARG A 553 17.18 -16.67 17.44
N TYR A 554 16.22 -16.99 18.28
CA TYR A 554 16.11 -18.34 18.83
C TYR A 554 14.68 -18.72 19.16
N ASN A 555 14.43 -20.02 19.14
CA ASN A 555 13.21 -20.65 19.62
C ASN A 555 13.58 -21.99 20.31
N GLN A 556 12.61 -22.83 20.60
CA GLN A 556 12.84 -24.12 21.27
C GLN A 556 13.72 -25.09 20.47
N THR A 557 13.77 -24.96 19.13
CA THR A 557 14.41 -25.95 18.27
C THR A 557 15.68 -25.42 17.58
N LYS A 558 15.82 -24.11 17.44
CA LYS A 558 16.89 -23.52 16.64
C LYS A 558 17.41 -22.22 17.24
N THR A 559 18.72 -22.00 17.12
CA THR A 559 19.40 -20.75 17.47
C THR A 559 20.21 -20.28 16.29
N ILE A 560 20.09 -19.01 15.95
CA ILE A 560 20.86 -18.33 14.90
C ILE A 560 21.63 -17.18 15.55
N MET A 561 22.94 -17.16 15.35
CA MET A 561 23.83 -16.10 15.79
C MET A 561 24.08 -15.15 14.61
N ILE A 562 23.80 -13.89 14.76
CA ILE A 562 24.02 -12.83 13.79
C ILE A 562 25.20 -11.98 14.28
N ILE A 563 26.27 -11.89 13.48
CA ILE A 563 27.52 -11.21 13.83
C ILE A 563 27.81 -10.15 12.77
N ALA A 564 27.63 -8.89 13.09
CA ALA A 564 27.92 -7.77 12.19
C ALA A 564 29.27 -7.14 12.52
N ASN A 565 30.21 -7.16 11.58
CA ASN A 565 31.48 -6.46 11.67
C ASN A 565 31.43 -5.19 10.80
N ASN A 566 31.30 -4.01 11.43
CA ASN A 566 31.27 -2.72 10.74
C ASN A 566 32.65 -2.10 10.49
N ASN A 567 33.74 -2.80 10.84
CA ASN A 567 35.11 -2.30 10.61
C ASN A 567 35.54 -2.46 9.16
N GLU A 568 36.50 -1.64 8.72
CA GLU A 568 37.17 -1.76 7.41
C GLU A 568 38.19 -2.89 7.38
N GLN A 569 38.47 -3.54 8.51
CA GLN A 569 39.37 -4.68 8.64
C GLN A 569 38.65 -5.89 9.18
N GLU A 570 39.20 -7.05 8.89
CA GLU A 570 38.87 -8.30 9.56
C GLU A 570 39.04 -8.16 11.08
N LYS A 571 38.13 -8.75 11.84
CA LYS A 571 38.16 -8.78 13.30
C LYS A 571 38.05 -10.20 13.81
N VAL A 572 38.59 -10.41 14.97
CA VAL A 572 38.49 -11.69 15.69
C VAL A 572 37.55 -11.54 16.87
N LEU A 573 36.59 -12.43 16.97
CA LEU A 573 35.56 -12.47 18.01
C LEU A 573 35.82 -13.65 18.96
N ASP A 574 35.94 -13.38 20.27
CA ASP A 574 35.91 -14.42 21.29
C ASP A 574 34.46 -14.82 21.59
N VAL A 575 34.10 -16.05 21.25
CA VAL A 575 32.74 -16.56 21.42
C VAL A 575 32.37 -16.88 22.87
N LYS A 576 33.36 -16.93 23.79
CA LYS A 576 33.12 -17.23 25.22
C LYS A 576 32.13 -16.26 25.86
N ARG A 577 32.09 -15.02 25.41
CA ARG A 577 31.16 -13.99 25.84
C ARG A 577 29.68 -14.41 25.66
N PHE A 578 29.39 -15.25 24.67
CA PHE A 578 28.04 -15.63 24.27
C PHE A 578 27.62 -17.00 24.86
N LYS A 579 28.33 -17.49 25.89
CA LYS A 579 28.10 -18.80 26.50
C LYS A 579 26.64 -19.06 26.86
N GLU A 580 25.89 -18.05 27.29
CA GLU A 580 24.47 -18.21 27.62
C GLU A 580 23.60 -18.67 26.43
N MET A 581 24.04 -18.38 25.18
CA MET A 581 23.31 -18.73 23.96
C MET A 581 23.88 -19.95 23.23
N ILE A 582 25.16 -20.28 23.47
CA ILE A 582 25.85 -21.35 22.73
C ILE A 582 26.39 -22.47 23.61
N ALA A 583 26.02 -22.50 24.93
CA ALA A 583 26.50 -23.52 25.83
C ALA A 583 26.18 -24.94 25.33
N GLY A 584 27.19 -25.84 25.37
CA GLY A 584 27.05 -27.22 24.90
C GLY A 584 27.09 -27.40 23.38
N LYS A 585 27.26 -26.30 22.62
CA LYS A 585 27.39 -26.32 21.17
C LYS A 585 28.84 -26.15 20.75
N THR A 586 29.25 -26.86 19.71
CA THR A 586 30.67 -26.90 19.29
C THR A 586 30.90 -26.24 17.94
N GLU A 587 29.86 -26.15 17.11
CA GLU A 587 29.97 -25.61 15.78
C GLU A 587 28.68 -24.88 15.32
N GLY A 588 28.82 -24.06 14.33
CA GLY A 588 27.70 -23.45 13.64
C GLY A 588 27.98 -23.33 12.14
N LYS A 589 26.91 -23.37 11.33
CA LYS A 589 26.99 -23.27 9.88
C LYS A 589 26.50 -21.90 9.42
N GLU A 590 27.35 -21.15 8.71
CA GLU A 590 26.96 -19.88 8.09
C GLU A 590 26.04 -20.17 6.89
N ILE A 591 24.89 -19.48 6.81
CA ILE A 591 23.80 -19.85 5.90
C ILE A 591 24.03 -19.44 4.45
N THR A 592 24.81 -18.36 4.19
CA THR A 592 25.03 -17.84 2.82
C THR A 592 26.19 -18.51 2.11
N THR A 593 27.23 -18.94 2.85
CA THR A 593 28.44 -19.58 2.32
C THR A 593 28.54 -21.07 2.60
N SER A 594 27.69 -21.57 3.49
CA SER A 594 27.79 -22.93 4.03
C SER A 594 29.06 -23.24 4.82
N LYS A 595 29.90 -22.23 5.15
CA LYS A 595 31.11 -22.39 5.94
C LYS A 595 30.76 -22.79 7.38
N THR A 596 31.49 -23.76 7.93
CA THR A 596 31.37 -24.14 9.35
C THR A 596 32.35 -23.33 10.20
N TYR A 597 31.87 -22.83 11.33
CA TYR A 597 32.64 -22.11 12.33
C TYR A 597 32.66 -22.91 13.65
N SER A 598 33.85 -22.99 14.27
CA SER A 598 33.95 -23.54 15.62
C SER A 598 33.42 -22.51 16.63
N LEU A 599 32.56 -22.97 17.54
CA LEU A 599 32.04 -22.18 18.65
C LEU A 599 32.83 -22.38 19.95
N GLN A 600 33.96 -23.09 19.90
CA GLN A 600 34.87 -23.30 21.02
C GLN A 600 36.06 -22.35 21.03
N ASN A 601 36.31 -21.71 19.88
CA ASN A 601 37.48 -20.87 19.60
C ASN A 601 37.10 -19.48 19.14
N LEU A 602 38.11 -18.74 18.71
CA LEU A 602 37.95 -17.43 18.08
C LEU A 602 37.33 -17.57 16.69
N ILE A 603 36.42 -16.67 16.33
CA ILE A 603 35.84 -16.56 14.98
C ILE A 603 36.46 -15.33 14.28
N SER A 604 37.03 -15.55 13.09
CA SER A 604 37.45 -14.45 12.20
C SER A 604 36.25 -13.98 11.39
N ILE A 605 35.99 -12.66 11.40
CA ILE A 605 34.88 -12.02 10.74
C ILE A 605 35.43 -11.01 9.71
N PRO A 606 35.20 -11.24 8.42
CA PRO A 606 35.70 -10.32 7.38
C PRO A 606 35.21 -8.86 7.58
N ALA A 607 35.92 -7.91 7.01
CA ALA A 607 35.55 -6.51 7.00
C ALA A 607 34.17 -6.29 6.36
N LYS A 608 33.37 -5.37 6.90
CA LYS A 608 32.05 -5.00 6.37
C LYS A 608 31.20 -6.23 6.00
N THR A 609 31.00 -7.11 6.98
CA THR A 609 30.28 -8.38 6.78
C THR A 609 29.32 -8.65 7.93
N VAL A 610 28.19 -9.28 7.61
CA VAL A 610 27.30 -9.94 8.60
C VAL A 610 27.35 -11.43 8.38
N LEU A 611 27.79 -12.18 9.37
CA LEU A 611 27.68 -13.64 9.39
C LEU A 611 26.37 -14.04 10.05
N ILE A 612 25.63 -14.95 9.43
CA ILE A 612 24.39 -15.51 9.96
C ILE A 612 24.61 -17.00 10.18
N VAL A 613 24.87 -17.37 11.42
CA VAL A 613 25.37 -18.69 11.79
C VAL A 613 24.28 -19.50 12.50
N GLU A 614 23.79 -20.55 11.85
CA GLU A 614 22.90 -21.54 12.48
C GLU A 614 23.72 -22.43 13.43
N ILE A 615 23.39 -22.36 14.72
CA ILE A 615 24.08 -23.09 15.80
C ILE A 615 23.62 -24.54 15.78
N LYS A 616 24.57 -25.50 15.87
CA LYS A 616 24.32 -26.93 15.88
C LYS A 616 24.66 -27.57 17.22
#